data_c0c764647dc355cc0adba303bf242a2c
#
_entry.id   c0c764647dc355cc0adba303bf242a2c
#
_cell.length_a   1.000
_cell.length_b   1.000
_cell.length_c   1.000
_cell.angle_alpha   90.00
_cell.angle_beta   90.00
_cell.angle_gamma   90.00
#
_symmetry.space_group_name_H-M   'P 1'
#
loop_
_entity.id
_entity.type
_entity.pdbx_description
1 polymer ?
#
loop_
_entity_poly.entity_id
_entity_poly.type
_entity_poly.pdbx_seq_one_letter_code
_entity_poly.pdbx_strand_id
1 'polypeptide(L)'
;IVIGRKDGAYAATSETTSFPNLDYQVVRDLGPGEIVRLTADGMEVLQEPSRRKQVCSFLWVYYGFPSSDYEGINAEDVRERSGKALGEEDKTEADLVCGIPDSGVGMAVGYAEGHGIPYKRAVLKYTPTWPRSFTPGTQTRRSLVAKMKLIPNKAILEGRRVVFCDDSIVRGTQLRDNVRTFFDDGAREVHARISC
;
A
#
# COMPACT_ATOMS: atom_id res chain seq x y z
N ILE A 1 17.58 -3.35 2.59
CA ILE A 1 18.40 -2.35 1.86
C ILE A 1 18.75 -2.93 0.51
N VAL A 2 18.54 -2.13 -0.53
CA VAL A 2 18.85 -2.48 -1.93
C VAL A 2 20.01 -1.61 -2.41
N ILE A 3 20.92 -2.20 -3.14
CA ILE A 3 22.05 -1.51 -3.76
C ILE A 3 21.75 -1.32 -5.25
N GLY A 4 21.89 -0.09 -5.70
CA GLY A 4 21.82 0.31 -7.09
C GLY A 4 23.16 0.82 -7.60
N ARG A 5 23.37 0.72 -8.92
CA ARG A 5 24.56 1.19 -9.61
C ARG A 5 24.18 1.94 -10.89
N LYS A 6 24.91 3.01 -11.16
CA LYS A 6 25.03 3.64 -12.47
C LYS A 6 26.49 4.00 -12.72
N ASP A 7 26.82 4.53 -13.90
CA ASP A 7 28.20 4.86 -14.26
C ASP A 7 28.88 5.73 -13.20
N GLY A 8 29.97 5.21 -12.59
CA GLY A 8 30.76 5.88 -11.58
C GLY A 8 30.09 6.09 -10.21
N ALA A 9 28.91 5.48 -9.94
CA ALA A 9 28.20 5.71 -8.69
C ALA A 9 27.43 4.49 -8.19
N TYR A 10 27.41 4.33 -6.85
CA TYR A 10 26.53 3.41 -6.14
C TYR A 10 25.56 4.17 -5.25
N ALA A 11 24.38 3.61 -5.07
CA ALA A 11 23.38 4.11 -4.12
C ALA A 11 22.80 2.97 -3.28
N ALA A 12 22.42 3.27 -2.05
CA ALA A 12 21.70 2.36 -1.17
C ALA A 12 20.37 2.98 -0.78
N THR A 13 19.29 2.20 -0.84
CA THR A 13 17.95 2.64 -0.48
C THR A 13 17.16 1.54 0.20
N SER A 14 16.07 1.89 0.87
CA SER A 14 15.12 0.94 1.43
C SER A 14 14.11 0.42 0.41
N GLU A 15 13.95 1.10 -0.73
CA GLU A 15 12.97 0.78 -1.77
C GLU A 15 13.58 0.92 -3.17
N THR A 16 13.18 0.05 -4.10
CA THR A 16 13.72 0.07 -5.48
C THR A 16 13.12 1.17 -6.35
N THR A 17 11.96 1.73 -5.97
CA THR A 17 11.15 2.66 -6.79
C THR A 17 11.91 3.90 -7.28
N SER A 18 12.93 4.37 -6.54
CA SER A 18 13.70 5.55 -6.91
C SER A 18 14.77 5.26 -7.97
N PHE A 19 15.19 4.02 -8.12
CA PHE A 19 16.30 3.68 -9.02
C PHE A 19 16.03 3.96 -10.49
N PRO A 20 14.89 3.51 -11.08
CA PRO A 20 14.58 3.80 -12.48
C PRO A 20 14.54 5.31 -12.80
N ASN A 21 13.99 6.11 -11.86
CA ASN A 21 13.87 7.56 -12.05
C ASN A 21 15.21 8.30 -12.02
N LEU A 22 16.25 7.67 -11.49
CA LEU A 22 17.58 8.24 -11.34
C LEU A 22 18.64 7.51 -12.18
N ASP A 23 18.20 6.67 -13.11
CA ASP A 23 19.05 5.85 -14.01
C ASP A 23 19.97 4.87 -13.27
N TYR A 24 19.57 4.40 -12.09
CA TYR A 24 20.23 3.31 -11.41
C TYR A 24 19.64 1.97 -11.78
N GLN A 25 20.50 0.98 -11.94
CA GLN A 25 20.12 -0.41 -12.04
C GLN A 25 20.26 -1.08 -10.69
N VAL A 26 19.29 -1.93 -10.35
CA VAL A 26 19.36 -2.74 -9.12
C VAL A 26 20.51 -3.73 -9.24
N VAL A 27 21.40 -3.74 -8.25
CA VAL A 27 22.49 -4.72 -8.16
C VAL A 27 22.04 -5.93 -7.36
N ARG A 28 21.61 -5.72 -6.11
CA ARG A 28 21.07 -6.75 -5.22
C ARG A 28 20.50 -6.19 -3.93
N ASP A 29 19.70 -7.00 -3.24
CA ASP A 29 19.35 -6.79 -1.85
C ASP A 29 20.47 -7.21 -0.91
N LEU A 30 20.65 -6.46 0.20
CA LEU A 30 21.55 -6.88 1.28
C LEU A 30 20.85 -7.90 2.19
N GLY A 31 21.64 -8.87 2.65
CA GLY A 31 21.17 -9.86 3.60
C GLY A 31 21.16 -9.37 5.06
N PRO A 32 20.60 -10.17 5.99
CA PRO A 32 20.52 -9.82 7.40
C PRO A 32 21.90 -9.66 8.05
N GLY A 33 22.16 -8.48 8.64
CA GLY A 33 23.43 -8.18 9.30
C GLY A 33 24.61 -7.98 8.36
N GLU A 34 24.39 -7.98 7.05
CA GLU A 34 25.44 -7.74 6.07
C GLU A 34 25.95 -6.29 6.16
N ILE A 35 27.26 -6.12 6.03
CA ILE A 35 27.91 -4.81 5.99
C ILE A 35 28.70 -4.69 4.69
N VAL A 36 28.40 -3.65 3.93
CA VAL A 36 29.12 -3.34 2.69
C VAL A 36 29.71 -1.94 2.74
N ARG A 37 30.86 -1.77 2.10
CA ARG A 37 31.45 -0.48 1.80
C ARG A 37 31.24 -0.15 0.32
N LEU A 38 30.60 0.99 0.05
CA LEU A 38 30.41 1.51 -1.30
C LEU A 38 31.42 2.62 -1.56
N THR A 39 32.11 2.53 -2.68
CA THR A 39 33.02 3.57 -3.18
C THR A 39 32.73 3.81 -4.66
N ALA A 40 33.35 4.84 -5.26
CA ALA A 40 33.23 5.05 -6.70
C ALA A 40 33.79 3.87 -7.51
N ASP A 41 34.82 3.20 -6.97
CA ASP A 41 35.51 2.09 -7.64
C ASP A 41 34.81 0.74 -7.50
N GLY A 42 33.90 0.58 -6.51
CA GLY A 42 33.25 -0.70 -6.31
C GLY A 42 32.49 -0.85 -4.98
N MET A 43 32.00 -2.05 -4.79
CA MET A 43 31.35 -2.52 -3.58
C MET A 43 32.20 -3.63 -2.94
N GLU A 44 32.51 -3.47 -1.67
CA GLU A 44 33.26 -4.46 -0.88
C GLU A 44 32.37 -4.97 0.26
N VAL A 45 32.31 -6.28 0.43
CA VAL A 45 31.61 -6.91 1.56
C VAL A 45 32.59 -6.96 2.75
N LEU A 46 32.24 -6.25 3.82
CA LEU A 46 33.02 -6.22 5.06
C LEU A 46 32.56 -7.30 6.05
N GLN A 47 31.25 -7.65 5.98
CA GLN A 47 30.68 -8.72 6.76
C GLN A 47 29.59 -9.42 5.92
N GLU A 48 29.74 -10.75 5.84
CA GLU A 48 28.76 -11.59 5.15
C GLU A 48 27.42 -11.62 5.87
N PRO A 49 26.31 -11.79 5.14
CA PRO A 49 24.99 -11.89 5.74
C PRO A 49 24.85 -13.15 6.60
N SER A 50 23.99 -13.08 7.60
CA SER A 50 23.63 -14.26 8.38
C SER A 50 22.88 -15.27 7.52
N ARG A 51 23.02 -16.58 7.85
CA ARG A 51 22.39 -17.67 7.10
C ARG A 51 20.86 -17.67 7.20
N ARG A 52 20.30 -17.10 8.27
CA ARG A 52 18.85 -17.09 8.53
C ARG A 52 18.26 -15.78 8.06
N LYS A 53 17.53 -15.83 6.96
CA LYS A 53 16.72 -14.73 6.46
C LYS A 53 15.27 -14.94 6.87
N GLN A 54 14.65 -13.92 7.42
CA GLN A 54 13.21 -13.86 7.69
C GLN A 54 12.62 -12.70 6.91
N VAL A 55 11.62 -12.98 6.12
CA VAL A 55 10.93 -11.98 5.30
C VAL A 55 9.51 -11.82 5.82
N CYS A 56 9.09 -10.57 6.02
CA CYS A 56 7.76 -10.24 6.51
C CYS A 56 6.87 -9.83 5.32
N SER A 57 5.71 -10.46 5.16
CA SER A 57 4.72 -10.10 4.12
C SER A 57 4.29 -8.65 4.19
N PHE A 58 4.42 -8.01 5.34
CA PHE A 58 4.10 -6.61 5.56
C PHE A 58 4.88 -5.64 4.66
N LEU A 59 6.05 -6.06 4.14
CA LEU A 59 6.79 -5.32 3.13
C LEU A 59 5.96 -5.04 1.88
N TRP A 60 5.20 -6.04 1.41
CA TRP A 60 4.35 -5.90 0.23
C TRP A 60 2.97 -5.34 0.56
N VAL A 61 2.33 -5.88 1.61
CA VAL A 61 0.91 -5.57 1.90
C VAL A 61 0.71 -4.13 2.32
N TYR A 62 1.65 -3.57 3.10
CA TYR A 62 1.51 -2.25 3.70
C TYR A 62 2.65 -1.28 3.38
N TYR A 63 3.90 -1.69 3.70
CA TYR A 63 5.04 -0.77 3.73
C TYR A 63 5.46 -0.30 2.35
N GLY A 64 5.59 -1.21 1.39
CA GLY A 64 6.20 -0.95 0.09
C GLY A 64 5.40 0.04 -0.76
N PHE A 65 6.13 0.92 -1.43
CA PHE A 65 5.53 1.72 -2.48
C PHE A 65 5.10 0.80 -3.64
N PRO A 66 3.97 1.03 -4.32
CA PRO A 66 3.44 0.10 -5.33
C PRO A 66 4.42 -0.34 -6.41
N SER A 67 5.26 0.57 -6.89
CA SER A 67 6.28 0.26 -7.91
C SER A 67 7.60 -0.31 -7.36
N SER A 68 7.68 -0.57 -6.05
CA SER A 68 8.88 -1.17 -5.44
C SER A 68 8.84 -2.69 -5.49
N ASP A 69 10.03 -3.27 -5.67
CA ASP A 69 10.25 -4.71 -5.56
C ASP A 69 11.00 -5.03 -4.26
N TYR A 70 10.59 -6.10 -3.62
CA TYR A 70 11.30 -6.71 -2.49
C TYR A 70 11.57 -8.16 -2.84
N GLU A 71 12.82 -8.59 -2.72
CA GLU A 71 13.22 -9.95 -3.10
C GLU A 71 12.83 -10.32 -4.56
N GLY A 72 12.83 -9.34 -5.45
CA GLY A 72 12.44 -9.52 -6.84
C GLY A 72 10.93 -9.66 -7.07
N ILE A 73 10.09 -9.36 -6.07
CA ILE A 73 8.61 -9.45 -6.18
C ILE A 73 8.03 -8.06 -6.01
N ASN A 74 7.20 -7.64 -6.97
CA ASN A 74 6.58 -6.31 -6.98
C ASN A 74 5.48 -6.18 -5.92
N ALA A 75 5.41 -5.01 -5.26
CA ALA A 75 4.45 -4.76 -4.19
C ALA A 75 3.00 -4.71 -4.71
N GLU A 76 2.74 -4.08 -5.83
CA GLU A 76 1.39 -3.98 -6.39
C GLU A 76 0.88 -5.34 -6.90
N ASP A 77 1.74 -6.12 -7.57
CA ASP A 77 1.39 -7.49 -8.01
C ASP A 77 0.95 -8.37 -6.83
N VAL A 78 1.65 -8.30 -5.70
CA VAL A 78 1.24 -9.04 -4.48
C VAL A 78 -0.11 -8.58 -3.98
N ARG A 79 -0.39 -7.28 -3.95
CA ARG A 79 -1.69 -6.73 -3.51
C ARG A 79 -2.82 -7.17 -4.42
N GLU A 80 -2.64 -7.07 -5.73
CA GLU A 80 -3.65 -7.51 -6.71
C GLU A 80 -3.92 -9.01 -6.59
N ARG A 81 -2.89 -9.84 -6.51
CA ARG A 81 -3.05 -11.30 -6.32
C ARG A 81 -3.74 -11.65 -5.02
N SER A 82 -3.42 -10.96 -3.92
CA SER A 82 -4.11 -11.13 -2.64
C SER A 82 -5.59 -10.77 -2.73
N GLY A 83 -5.89 -9.64 -3.37
CA GLY A 83 -7.26 -9.19 -3.59
C GLY A 83 -8.05 -10.17 -4.47
N LYS A 84 -7.44 -10.68 -5.55
CA LYS A 84 -8.07 -11.64 -6.44
C LYS A 84 -8.44 -12.93 -5.71
N ALA A 85 -7.52 -13.49 -4.93
CA ALA A 85 -7.80 -14.69 -4.15
C ALA A 85 -8.98 -14.49 -3.18
N LEU A 86 -9.02 -13.34 -2.49
CA LEU A 86 -10.15 -13.00 -1.63
C LEU A 86 -11.47 -12.86 -2.41
N GLY A 87 -11.43 -12.23 -3.58
CA GLY A 87 -12.61 -12.05 -4.42
C GLY A 87 -13.18 -13.36 -4.95
N GLU A 88 -12.34 -14.32 -5.33
CA GLU A 88 -12.74 -15.64 -5.82
C GLU A 88 -13.47 -16.48 -4.75
N GLU A 89 -13.09 -16.32 -3.49
CA GLU A 89 -13.70 -17.04 -2.37
C GLU A 89 -14.94 -16.34 -1.80
N ASP A 90 -15.06 -15.04 -1.97
CA ASP A 90 -16.13 -14.23 -1.39
C ASP A 90 -17.47 -14.42 -2.11
N LYS A 91 -18.55 -14.57 -1.33
CA LYS A 91 -19.92 -14.73 -1.83
C LYS A 91 -20.82 -13.54 -1.49
N THR A 92 -20.22 -12.46 -1.00
CA THR A 92 -20.95 -11.25 -0.63
C THR A 92 -21.54 -10.58 -1.87
N GLU A 93 -22.86 -10.39 -1.88
CA GLU A 93 -23.50 -9.61 -2.94
C GLU A 93 -23.20 -8.11 -2.79
N ALA A 94 -22.48 -7.55 -3.74
CA ALA A 94 -22.13 -6.13 -3.76
C ALA A 94 -22.22 -5.54 -5.17
N ASP A 95 -22.41 -4.23 -5.24
CA ASP A 95 -22.59 -3.52 -6.51
C ASP A 95 -21.25 -2.97 -7.05
N LEU A 96 -20.28 -2.79 -6.16
CA LEU A 96 -18.95 -2.31 -6.49
C LEU A 96 -17.93 -2.60 -5.38
N VAL A 97 -16.66 -2.55 -5.75
CA VAL A 97 -15.53 -2.52 -4.79
C VAL A 97 -14.72 -1.25 -4.97
N CYS A 98 -14.16 -0.75 -3.87
CA CYS A 98 -13.18 0.35 -3.85
C CYS A 98 -12.03 0.03 -2.89
N GLY A 99 -10.89 0.69 -3.07
CA GLY A 99 -9.75 0.61 -2.16
C GLY A 99 -9.62 1.86 -1.31
N ILE A 100 -9.24 1.70 -0.05
CA ILE A 100 -8.78 2.82 0.76
C ILE A 100 -7.41 3.27 0.23
N PRO A 101 -7.28 4.48 -0.28
CA PRO A 101 -6.03 4.96 -0.86
C PRO A 101 -4.91 5.13 0.20
N ASP A 102 -3.66 4.74 -0.09
CA ASP A 102 -3.20 4.18 -1.38
C ASP A 102 -3.06 2.65 -1.31
N SER A 103 -2.84 2.08 -0.13
CA SER A 103 -2.47 0.67 0.10
C SER A 103 -3.57 -0.32 -0.26
N GLY A 104 -4.85 0.05 -0.06
CA GLY A 104 -5.98 -0.82 -0.40
C GLY A 104 -6.36 -0.84 -1.89
N VAL A 105 -5.73 -0.01 -2.74
CA VAL A 105 -6.13 0.13 -4.15
C VAL A 105 -5.81 -1.12 -4.95
N GLY A 106 -4.57 -1.61 -4.93
CA GLY A 106 -4.19 -2.82 -5.66
C GLY A 106 -5.01 -4.04 -5.23
N MET A 107 -5.22 -4.20 -3.93
CA MET A 107 -6.10 -5.25 -3.42
C MET A 107 -7.54 -5.15 -3.96
N ALA A 108 -8.10 -3.93 -4.03
CA ALA A 108 -9.45 -3.73 -4.55
C ALA A 108 -9.55 -3.99 -6.06
N VAL A 109 -8.50 -3.70 -6.82
CA VAL A 109 -8.41 -4.03 -8.25
C VAL A 109 -8.42 -5.55 -8.43
N GLY A 110 -7.57 -6.26 -7.71
CA GLY A 110 -7.55 -7.73 -7.74
C GLY A 110 -8.88 -8.34 -7.27
N TYR A 111 -9.46 -7.81 -6.19
CA TYR A 111 -10.76 -8.28 -5.70
C TYR A 111 -11.87 -8.10 -6.75
N ALA A 112 -11.89 -6.98 -7.46
CA ALA A 112 -12.84 -6.76 -8.56
C ALA A 112 -12.74 -7.84 -9.63
N GLU A 113 -11.52 -8.21 -10.00
CA GLU A 113 -11.26 -9.28 -10.97
C GLU A 113 -11.74 -10.64 -10.47
N GLY A 114 -11.38 -11.01 -9.23
CA GLY A 114 -11.73 -12.32 -8.65
C GLY A 114 -13.22 -12.48 -8.37
N HIS A 115 -13.88 -11.43 -7.89
CA HIS A 115 -15.31 -11.46 -7.54
C HIS A 115 -16.24 -11.20 -8.75
N GLY A 116 -15.75 -10.52 -9.79
CA GLY A 116 -16.56 -10.17 -10.96
C GLY A 116 -17.43 -8.92 -10.80
N ILE A 117 -17.13 -8.04 -9.82
CA ILE A 117 -17.82 -6.74 -9.64
C ILE A 117 -16.91 -5.58 -10.04
N PRO A 118 -17.46 -4.42 -10.45
CA PRO A 118 -16.65 -3.32 -10.93
C PRO A 118 -15.86 -2.64 -9.80
N TYR A 119 -14.57 -2.35 -10.06
CA TYR A 119 -13.81 -1.42 -9.26
C TYR A 119 -14.26 0.02 -9.53
N LYS A 120 -14.50 0.79 -8.48
CA LYS A 120 -14.83 2.23 -8.57
C LYS A 120 -14.01 3.04 -7.57
N ARG A 121 -13.61 4.24 -7.97
CA ARG A 121 -12.93 5.18 -7.07
C ARG A 121 -13.93 5.90 -6.17
N ALA A 122 -14.54 5.14 -5.26
CA ALA A 122 -15.52 5.68 -4.32
C ALA A 122 -14.88 6.51 -3.20
N VAL A 123 -13.58 6.36 -2.98
CA VAL A 123 -12.78 7.19 -2.06
C VAL A 123 -11.54 7.70 -2.77
N LEU A 124 -11.24 8.97 -2.54
CA LEU A 124 -10.11 9.67 -3.13
C LEU A 124 -9.23 10.24 -2.02
N LYS A 125 -7.91 10.18 -2.23
CA LYS A 125 -6.96 10.84 -1.33
C LYS A 125 -6.77 12.29 -1.76
N TYR A 126 -6.93 13.22 -0.82
CA TYR A 126 -6.63 14.62 -1.03
C TYR A 126 -5.20 14.91 -0.57
N THR A 127 -4.29 15.05 -1.51
CA THR A 127 -2.85 15.18 -1.25
C THR A 127 -2.30 16.61 -1.12
N PRO A 128 -2.99 17.71 -1.55
CA PRO A 128 -2.34 18.99 -1.69
C PRO A 128 -1.82 19.64 -0.39
N THR A 129 -2.30 19.25 0.79
CA THR A 129 -2.09 20.08 1.97
C THR A 129 -1.36 19.44 3.15
N TRP A 130 -1.35 18.10 3.31
CA TRP A 130 -0.80 17.47 4.54
C TRP A 130 -0.18 16.11 4.28
N PRO A 131 1.15 15.95 4.37
CA PRO A 131 1.80 14.67 4.13
C PRO A 131 1.43 13.59 5.16
N ARG A 132 1.20 13.94 6.44
CA ARG A 132 0.90 12.97 7.52
C ARG A 132 -0.07 13.54 8.55
N SER A 133 -1.11 12.76 8.93
CA SER A 133 -2.18 13.17 9.85
C SER A 133 -1.77 13.33 11.31
N PHE A 134 -0.61 12.80 11.72
CA PHE A 134 -0.10 12.90 13.09
C PHE A 134 0.76 14.14 13.35
N THR A 135 1.09 14.92 12.34
CA THR A 135 1.91 16.14 12.44
C THR A 135 1.25 17.28 13.25
N PRO A 136 -0.08 17.49 13.24
CA PRO A 136 -0.69 18.52 14.07
C PRO A 136 -0.64 18.22 15.57
N GLY A 137 -0.33 19.25 16.37
CA GLY A 137 -0.12 19.12 17.82
C GLY A 137 -1.36 18.82 18.68
N THR A 138 -2.60 18.99 18.17
CA THR A 138 -3.84 18.76 18.93
C THR A 138 -4.71 17.68 18.31
N GLN A 139 -5.45 16.94 19.16
CA GLN A 139 -6.33 15.86 18.71
C GLN A 139 -7.42 16.35 17.74
N THR A 140 -8.01 17.52 17.99
CA THR A 140 -9.03 18.13 17.14
C THR A 140 -8.50 18.41 15.72
N ARG A 141 -7.29 18.96 15.63
CA ARG A 141 -6.63 19.19 14.34
C ARG A 141 -6.26 17.89 13.63
N ARG A 142 -5.83 16.85 14.36
CA ARG A 142 -5.56 15.53 13.79
C ARG A 142 -6.82 14.91 13.20
N SER A 143 -7.95 14.98 13.90
CA SER A 143 -9.24 14.47 13.41
C SER A 143 -9.73 15.23 12.17
N LEU A 144 -9.54 16.56 12.13
CA LEU A 144 -9.86 17.37 10.97
C LEU A 144 -8.99 17.00 9.76
N VAL A 145 -7.67 16.88 9.96
CA VAL A 145 -6.74 16.49 8.90
C VAL A 145 -7.03 15.07 8.40
N ALA A 146 -7.39 14.14 9.27
CA ALA A 146 -7.79 12.80 8.88
C ALA A 146 -9.06 12.82 8.01
N LYS A 147 -10.08 13.60 8.39
CA LYS A 147 -11.29 13.82 7.58
C LYS A 147 -11.00 14.43 6.20
N MET A 148 -10.06 15.35 6.13
CA MET A 148 -9.71 16.01 4.86
C MET A 148 -8.87 15.14 3.92
N LYS A 149 -8.26 14.07 4.42
CA LYS A 149 -7.39 13.20 3.61
C LYS A 149 -8.15 12.29 2.68
N LEU A 150 -9.27 11.78 3.12
CA LEU A 150 -10.09 10.83 2.36
C LEU A 150 -11.41 11.51 2.02
N ILE A 151 -11.63 11.69 0.73
CA ILE A 151 -12.85 12.31 0.20
C ILE A 151 -13.68 11.21 -0.43
N PRO A 152 -14.83 10.85 0.15
CA PRO A 152 -15.76 9.92 -0.47
C PRO A 152 -16.47 10.57 -1.65
N ASN A 153 -16.84 9.77 -2.63
CA ASN A 153 -17.60 10.19 -3.79
C ASN A 153 -19.06 9.75 -3.65
N LYS A 154 -19.90 10.65 -3.14
CA LYS A 154 -21.32 10.39 -2.90
C LYS A 154 -22.04 9.84 -4.13
N ALA A 155 -21.78 10.37 -5.32
CA ALA A 155 -22.42 9.91 -6.56
C ALA A 155 -22.13 8.43 -6.91
N ILE A 156 -21.05 7.87 -6.37
CA ILE A 156 -20.69 6.46 -6.54
C ILE A 156 -21.28 5.61 -5.41
N LEU A 157 -21.37 6.15 -4.19
CA LEU A 157 -21.77 5.43 -2.98
C LEU A 157 -23.29 5.33 -2.82
N GLU A 158 -24.02 6.36 -3.20
CA GLU A 158 -25.45 6.50 -2.92
C GLU A 158 -26.29 5.32 -3.42
N GLY A 159 -27.02 4.66 -2.51
CA GLY A 159 -27.87 3.51 -2.75
C GLY A 159 -27.15 2.20 -3.06
N ARG A 160 -25.81 2.15 -3.00
CA ARG A 160 -25.00 0.98 -3.38
C ARG A 160 -24.61 0.11 -2.20
N ARG A 161 -24.44 -1.19 -2.48
CA ARG A 161 -23.77 -2.15 -1.62
C ARG A 161 -22.28 -2.12 -2.00
N VAL A 162 -21.44 -1.73 -1.05
CA VAL A 162 -20.02 -1.42 -1.32
C VAL A 162 -19.12 -2.37 -0.56
N VAL A 163 -18.18 -3.00 -1.26
CA VAL A 163 -17.00 -3.59 -0.64
C VAL A 163 -15.89 -2.57 -0.65
N PHE A 164 -15.18 -2.39 0.46
CA PHE A 164 -13.93 -1.67 0.45
C PHE A 164 -12.78 -2.55 0.94
N CYS A 165 -11.63 -2.39 0.29
CA CYS A 165 -10.40 -3.08 0.64
C CYS A 165 -9.44 -2.14 1.36
N ASP A 166 -8.79 -2.64 2.41
CA ASP A 166 -7.75 -1.93 3.14
C ASP A 166 -6.61 -2.91 3.50
N ASP A 167 -5.44 -2.40 3.84
CA ASP A 167 -4.28 -3.24 4.15
C ASP A 167 -4.39 -3.93 5.51
N SER A 168 -4.83 -3.21 6.55
CA SER A 168 -4.78 -3.70 7.93
C SER A 168 -5.75 -3.00 8.87
N ILE A 169 -6.09 -3.66 9.98
CA ILE A 169 -6.83 -3.09 11.11
C ILE A 169 -5.91 -3.00 12.31
N VAL A 170 -5.46 -1.80 12.67
CA VAL A 170 -4.58 -1.61 13.85
C VAL A 170 -5.38 -1.34 15.12
N ARG A 171 -6.20 -0.28 15.14
CA ARG A 171 -7.01 0.13 16.30
C ARG A 171 -8.51 0.19 16.01
N GLY A 172 -8.92 -0.13 14.80
CA GLY A 172 -10.32 -0.08 14.37
C GLY A 172 -10.95 1.32 14.26
N THR A 173 -10.30 2.38 14.75
CA THR A 173 -10.85 3.74 14.70
C THR A 173 -11.01 4.23 13.28
N GLN A 174 -9.98 4.07 12.46
CA GLN A 174 -10.02 4.48 11.05
C GLN A 174 -11.05 3.67 10.26
N LEU A 175 -11.09 2.36 10.47
CA LEU A 175 -12.08 1.47 9.87
C LEU A 175 -13.51 1.94 10.19
N ARG A 176 -13.80 2.17 11.46
CA ARG A 176 -15.11 2.66 11.92
C ARG A 176 -15.48 4.00 11.28
N ASP A 177 -14.52 4.92 11.23
CA ASP A 177 -14.75 6.25 10.66
C ASP A 177 -14.98 6.17 9.15
N ASN A 178 -14.28 5.30 8.42
CA ASN A 178 -14.51 5.05 7.00
C ASN A 178 -15.90 4.45 6.75
N VAL A 179 -16.29 3.42 7.51
CA VAL A 179 -17.62 2.78 7.41
C VAL A 179 -18.72 3.81 7.66
N ARG A 180 -18.59 4.62 8.71
CA ARG A 180 -19.54 5.68 9.02
C ARG A 180 -19.67 6.69 7.88
N THR A 181 -18.55 7.15 7.35
CA THR A 181 -18.51 8.09 6.23
C THR A 181 -19.23 7.53 4.99
N PHE A 182 -19.07 6.24 4.69
CA PHE A 182 -19.77 5.62 3.57
C PHE A 182 -21.28 5.61 3.75
N PHE A 183 -21.76 5.31 4.97
CA PHE A 183 -23.21 5.41 5.28
C PHE A 183 -23.72 6.85 5.25
N ASP A 184 -22.95 7.81 5.78
CA ASP A 184 -23.31 9.24 5.76
C ASP A 184 -23.44 9.76 4.30
N ASP A 185 -22.69 9.17 3.35
CA ASP A 185 -22.75 9.45 1.91
C ASP A 185 -23.74 8.56 1.15
N GLY A 186 -24.59 7.83 1.85
CA GLY A 186 -25.75 7.13 1.31
C GLY A 186 -25.48 5.71 0.84
N ALA A 187 -24.37 5.07 1.18
CA ALA A 187 -24.19 3.65 0.92
C ALA A 187 -25.27 2.83 1.64
N ARG A 188 -25.83 1.86 0.95
CA ARG A 188 -26.87 0.97 1.49
C ARG A 188 -26.30 -0.12 2.39
N GLU A 189 -25.17 -0.69 1.98
CA GLU A 189 -24.42 -1.72 2.71
C GLU A 189 -22.93 -1.46 2.54
N VAL A 190 -22.16 -1.78 3.58
CA VAL A 190 -20.70 -1.57 3.59
C VAL A 190 -20.02 -2.83 4.12
N HIS A 191 -19.16 -3.43 3.31
CA HIS A 191 -18.39 -4.61 3.63
C HIS A 191 -16.90 -4.31 3.58
N ALA A 192 -16.13 -4.76 4.55
CA ALA A 192 -14.67 -4.57 4.58
C ALA A 192 -13.94 -5.87 4.21
N ARG A 193 -12.85 -5.74 3.45
CA ARG A 193 -11.90 -6.82 3.18
C ARG A 193 -10.49 -6.33 3.49
N ILE A 194 -9.80 -7.10 4.31
CA ILE A 194 -8.51 -6.72 4.87
C ILE A 194 -7.48 -7.76 4.44
N SER A 195 -6.33 -7.29 3.94
CA SER A 195 -5.30 -8.18 3.41
C SER A 195 -4.35 -8.76 4.46
N CYS A 196 -4.30 -8.19 5.67
CA CYS A 196 -3.40 -8.65 6.73
C CYS A 196 -4.06 -8.68 8.11
#